data_8f9d7affd0bd6af2c92d04f0838f3a25
#
_entry.id   8f9d7affd0bd6af2c92d04f0838f3a25
#
_cell.length_a   1.000
_cell.length_b   1.000
_cell.length_c   1.000
_cell.angle_alpha   90.00
_cell.angle_beta   90.00
_cell.angle_gamma   90.00
#
_symmetry.space_group_name_H-M   'P 1'
#
loop_
_entity.id
_entity.type
_entity.pdbx_description
1 polymer ?
#
loop_
_entity_poly.entity_id
_entity_poly.type
_entity_poly.pdbx_seq_one_letter_code
_entity_poly.pdbx_strand_id
1 'polypeptide(L)'
;MRYPLRGEVWLVDLGMMAKVRPCVVVSAPIGDEDRAVITLVPHTTSGRATQYESAVPVRFLKPGAFDAQGIVTMQPRAAMHRLGTLTPEQMHEVEIVMRRWLQLPL
;
A
#
# COMPACT_ATOMS: atom_id res chain seq x y z
N MET A 1 2.34 1.06 -21.70
CA MET A 1 1.55 1.30 -20.48
C MET A 1 2.45 1.23 -19.26
N ARG A 2 2.34 2.21 -18.40
CA ARG A 2 3.14 2.26 -17.19
C ARG A 2 2.39 1.62 -16.01
N TYR A 3 3.04 0.69 -15.32
CA TYR A 3 2.47 0.08 -14.12
C TYR A 3 2.64 1.00 -12.91
N PRO A 4 1.77 0.87 -11.90
CA PRO A 4 2.00 1.55 -10.62
C PRO A 4 3.35 1.18 -10.02
N LEU A 5 4.04 2.16 -9.45
CA LEU A 5 5.41 2.01 -8.95
C LEU A 5 5.45 2.08 -7.43
N ARG A 6 6.45 1.41 -6.84
CA ARG A 6 6.70 1.41 -5.40
C ARG A 6 6.70 2.83 -4.85
N GLY A 7 5.99 3.03 -3.75
CA GLY A 7 5.84 4.33 -3.09
C GLY A 7 4.67 5.15 -3.56
N GLU A 8 4.12 4.84 -4.73
CA GLU A 8 2.92 5.52 -5.20
C GLU A 8 1.69 5.04 -4.44
N VAL A 9 0.81 5.97 -4.13
CA VAL A 9 -0.49 5.68 -3.52
C VAL A 9 -1.55 5.80 -4.58
N TRP A 10 -2.31 4.73 -4.76
CA TRP A 10 -3.38 4.65 -5.75
C TRP A 10 -4.71 4.34 -5.07
N LEU A 11 -5.79 4.83 -5.67
CA LEU A 11 -7.12 4.37 -5.31
C LEU A 11 -7.31 3.01 -5.97
N VAL A 12 -7.58 1.98 -5.16
CA VAL A 12 -7.56 0.58 -5.61
C VAL A 12 -8.89 -0.09 -5.31
N ASP A 13 -9.41 -0.81 -6.30
CA ASP A 13 -10.58 -1.67 -6.11
C ASP A 13 -10.10 -3.01 -5.53
N LEU A 14 -10.33 -3.19 -4.24
CA LEU A 14 -9.91 -4.39 -3.50
C LEU A 14 -10.94 -5.51 -3.57
N GLY A 15 -12.02 -5.32 -4.32
CA GLY A 15 -13.08 -6.31 -4.46
C GLY A 15 -14.25 -6.05 -3.53
N MET A 16 -15.26 -6.94 -3.60
CA MET A 16 -16.58 -6.69 -3.03
C MET A 16 -16.59 -6.39 -1.54
N MET A 17 -15.86 -7.17 -0.75
CA MET A 17 -15.88 -7.05 0.72
C MET A 17 -14.97 -5.93 1.21
N ALA A 18 -13.86 -5.70 0.53
CA ALA A 18 -12.85 -4.75 0.97
C ALA A 18 -13.01 -3.36 0.35
N LYS A 19 -13.88 -3.21 -0.66
CA LYS A 19 -14.24 -1.94 -1.30
C LYS A 19 -13.05 -1.24 -1.97
N VAL A 20 -13.22 0.03 -2.29
CA VAL A 20 -12.22 0.89 -2.91
C VAL A 20 -11.50 1.65 -1.79
N ARG A 21 -10.17 1.58 -1.78
CA ARG A 21 -9.35 2.25 -0.75
C ARG A 21 -8.07 2.80 -1.34
N PRO A 22 -7.51 3.85 -0.74
CA PRO A 22 -6.13 4.22 -1.04
C PRO A 22 -5.19 3.10 -0.59
N CYS A 23 -4.23 2.74 -1.45
CA CYS A 23 -3.22 1.73 -1.12
C CYS A 23 -1.86 2.21 -1.62
N VAL A 24 -0.82 1.93 -0.85
CA VAL A 24 0.54 2.20 -1.30
C VAL A 24 1.13 0.96 -1.96
N VAL A 25 1.77 1.15 -3.09
CA VAL A 25 2.50 0.08 -3.80
C VAL A 25 3.80 -0.19 -3.05
N VAL A 26 4.01 -1.43 -2.66
CA VAL A 26 5.19 -1.84 -1.89
C VAL A 26 6.08 -2.82 -2.66
N SER A 27 5.63 -3.33 -3.80
CA SER A 27 6.38 -4.28 -4.60
C SER A 27 7.39 -3.59 -5.50
N ALA A 28 8.36 -4.40 -5.96
CA ALA A 28 9.37 -3.96 -6.93
C ALA A 28 8.72 -3.66 -8.28
N PRO A 29 9.37 -2.87 -9.13
CA PRO A 29 8.90 -2.66 -10.50
C PRO A 29 8.78 -3.99 -11.26
N ILE A 30 7.77 -4.09 -12.10
CA ILE A 30 7.52 -5.29 -12.92
C ILE A 30 8.49 -5.30 -14.10
N GLY A 31 9.29 -6.36 -14.20
CA GLY A 31 10.17 -6.58 -15.34
C GLY A 31 9.48 -7.39 -16.43
N ASP A 32 10.13 -7.52 -17.60
CA ASP A 32 9.52 -8.12 -18.78
C ASP A 32 9.13 -9.59 -18.59
N GLU A 33 9.85 -10.32 -17.74
CA GLU A 33 9.61 -11.74 -17.52
C GLU A 33 8.82 -12.01 -16.23
N ASP A 34 8.47 -10.96 -15.51
CA ASP A 34 7.76 -11.09 -14.23
C ASP A 34 6.26 -11.24 -14.46
N ARG A 35 5.59 -11.80 -13.47
CA ARG A 35 4.12 -11.75 -13.45
C ARG A 35 3.70 -10.29 -13.30
N ALA A 36 2.67 -9.89 -14.03
CA ALA A 36 2.14 -8.53 -13.98
C ALA A 36 1.21 -8.40 -12.77
N VAL A 37 1.80 -8.32 -11.59
CA VAL A 37 1.08 -8.12 -10.33
C VAL A 37 1.78 -7.05 -9.49
N ILE A 38 1.01 -6.39 -8.64
CA ILE A 38 1.51 -5.40 -7.68
C ILE A 38 1.08 -5.80 -6.29
N THR A 39 1.92 -5.53 -5.30
CA THR A 39 1.60 -5.76 -3.89
C THR A 39 1.33 -4.42 -3.21
N LEU A 40 0.27 -4.37 -2.45
CA LEU A 40 -0.32 -3.15 -1.91
C LEU A 40 -0.54 -3.27 -0.42
N VAL A 41 -0.38 -2.14 0.30
CA VAL A 41 -0.79 -2.00 1.70
C VAL A 41 -1.91 -0.96 1.74
N PRO A 42 -3.12 -1.34 2.19
CA PRO A 42 -4.25 -0.42 2.19
C PRO A 42 -4.16 0.59 3.32
N HIS A 43 -4.75 1.75 3.08
CA HIS A 43 -4.94 2.81 4.08
C HIS A 43 -6.39 2.79 4.56
N THR A 44 -6.58 2.87 5.86
CA THR A 44 -7.91 2.86 6.48
C THR A 44 -8.09 4.07 7.40
N THR A 45 -9.31 4.62 7.43
CA THR A 45 -9.67 5.67 8.37
C THR A 45 -10.28 5.10 9.66
N SER A 46 -10.48 3.78 9.73
CA SER A 46 -11.05 3.09 10.89
C SER A 46 -10.10 2.04 11.44
N GLY A 47 -8.83 2.42 11.59
CA GLY A 47 -7.78 1.55 12.11
C GLY A 47 -8.02 1.16 13.56
N ARG A 48 -7.31 0.12 14.01
CA ARG A 48 -7.38 -0.42 15.37
C ARG A 48 -6.20 -0.04 16.23
N ALA A 49 -5.29 0.78 15.71
CA ALA A 49 -4.07 1.21 16.38
C ALA A 49 -3.20 0.03 16.86
N THR A 50 -3.10 -1.01 16.03
CA THR A 50 -2.25 -2.16 16.36
C THR A 50 -0.79 -1.87 15.98
N GLN A 51 0.11 -2.75 16.41
CA GLN A 51 1.53 -2.63 16.04
C GLN A 51 1.78 -2.86 14.54
N TYR A 52 0.77 -3.32 13.79
CA TYR A 52 0.87 -3.59 12.35
C TYR A 52 0.26 -2.47 11.51
N GLU A 53 -0.06 -1.36 12.13
CA GLU A 53 -0.60 -0.18 11.46
C GLU A 53 0.34 1.00 11.62
N SER A 54 0.53 1.74 10.54
CA SER A 54 1.32 2.98 10.56
C SER A 54 0.41 4.17 10.36
N ALA A 55 0.31 5.01 11.38
CA ALA A 55 -0.49 6.24 11.33
C ALA A 55 0.31 7.43 10.79
N VAL A 56 1.32 7.18 9.99
CA VAL A 56 2.14 8.25 9.42
C VAL A 56 1.25 9.24 8.65
N PRO A 57 1.35 10.56 8.92
CA PRO A 57 0.52 11.54 8.23
C PRO A 57 0.90 11.65 6.75
N VAL A 58 -0.11 11.71 5.89
CA VAL A 58 0.06 11.89 4.44
C VAL A 58 -0.88 12.99 4.00
N ARG A 59 -0.30 14.07 3.46
CA ARG A 59 -1.03 15.31 3.15
C ARG A 59 -2.26 15.08 2.27
N PHE A 60 -2.17 14.20 1.28
CA PHE A 60 -3.26 13.96 0.33
C PHE A 60 -4.23 12.85 0.76
N LEU A 61 -4.09 12.35 1.99
CA LEU A 61 -5.01 11.34 2.53
C LEU A 61 -5.69 11.87 3.78
N LYS A 62 -6.90 11.38 4.04
CA LYS A 62 -7.56 11.62 5.32
C LYS A 62 -6.74 11.01 6.45
N PRO A 63 -6.83 11.53 7.68
CA PRO A 63 -6.18 10.89 8.82
C PRO A 63 -6.60 9.43 8.95
N GLY A 64 -5.62 8.56 9.17
CA GLY A 64 -5.84 7.12 9.24
C GLY A 64 -4.52 6.38 9.35
N ALA A 65 -4.49 5.15 8.90
CA ALA A 65 -3.30 4.32 9.01
C ALA A 65 -3.16 3.36 7.83
N PHE A 66 -1.91 3.07 7.47
CA PHE A 66 -1.60 1.97 6.56
C PHE A 66 -1.63 0.67 7.35
N ASP A 67 -2.44 -0.29 6.91
CA ASP A 67 -2.66 -1.55 7.60
C ASP A 67 -1.88 -2.68 6.93
N ALA A 68 -0.76 -3.09 7.55
CA ALA A 68 0.07 -4.16 7.00
C ALA A 68 -0.64 -5.52 7.01
N GLN A 69 -1.60 -5.73 7.89
CA GLN A 69 -2.36 -6.99 7.89
C GLN A 69 -3.29 -7.12 6.69
N GLY A 70 -3.57 -6.02 6.01
CA GLY A 70 -4.34 -6.02 4.78
C GLY A 70 -3.51 -6.15 3.51
N ILE A 71 -2.22 -6.42 3.62
CA ILE A 71 -1.32 -6.56 2.46
C ILE A 71 -1.91 -7.54 1.45
N VAL A 72 -1.90 -7.14 0.18
CA VAL A 72 -2.57 -7.91 -0.87
C VAL A 72 -1.83 -7.74 -2.19
N THR A 73 -1.82 -8.81 -2.99
CA THR A 73 -1.25 -8.78 -4.34
C THR A 73 -2.37 -8.87 -5.36
N MET A 74 -2.37 -7.96 -6.33
CA MET A 74 -3.44 -7.82 -7.31
C MET A 74 -2.88 -7.50 -8.68
N GLN A 75 -3.73 -7.66 -9.70
CA GLN A 75 -3.40 -7.21 -11.04
C GLN A 75 -3.34 -5.67 -11.07
N PRO A 76 -2.44 -5.08 -11.87
CA PRO A 76 -2.29 -3.62 -11.91
C PRO A 76 -3.55 -2.85 -12.27
N ARG A 77 -4.46 -3.47 -13.03
CA ARG A 77 -5.72 -2.81 -13.41
C ARG A 77 -6.64 -2.52 -12.22
N ALA A 78 -6.39 -3.14 -11.06
CA ALA A 78 -7.14 -2.82 -9.86
C ALA A 78 -6.80 -1.42 -9.34
N ALA A 79 -5.63 -0.89 -9.69
CA ALA A 79 -5.23 0.47 -9.37
C ALA A 79 -5.86 1.43 -10.38
N MET A 80 -6.85 2.20 -9.92
CA MET A 80 -7.70 3.01 -10.79
C MET A 80 -7.17 4.42 -11.01
N HIS A 81 -6.62 5.04 -9.96
CA HIS A 81 -6.28 6.44 -9.98
C HIS A 81 -5.14 6.72 -9.00
N ARG A 82 -4.06 7.36 -9.49
CA ARG A 82 -2.94 7.72 -8.61
C ARG A 82 -3.28 8.96 -7.81
N LEU A 83 -3.09 8.87 -6.49
CA LEU A 83 -3.36 9.96 -5.55
C LEU A 83 -2.12 10.77 -5.22
N GLY A 84 -0.96 10.13 -5.20
CA GLY A 84 0.30 10.80 -4.86
C GLY A 84 1.41 9.78 -4.65
N THR A 85 2.51 10.26 -4.07
CA THR A 85 3.69 9.43 -3.80
C THR A 85 4.16 9.70 -2.38
N LEU A 86 4.46 8.65 -1.62
CA LEU A 86 5.02 8.79 -0.28
C LEU A 86 6.48 9.25 -0.37
N THR A 87 6.89 10.05 0.61
CA THR A 87 8.30 10.38 0.78
C THR A 87 9.06 9.14 1.27
N PRO A 88 10.41 9.13 1.14
CA PRO A 88 11.20 8.01 1.69
C PRO A 88 10.96 7.81 3.19
N GLU A 89 10.77 8.88 3.96
CA GLU A 89 10.49 8.81 5.40
C GLU A 89 9.14 8.15 5.67
N GLN A 90 8.11 8.53 4.92
CA GLN A 90 6.78 7.92 5.04
C GLN A 90 6.84 6.45 4.64
N MET A 91 7.55 6.14 3.57
CA MET A 91 7.71 4.76 3.10
C MET A 91 8.41 3.90 4.12
N HIS A 92 9.42 4.45 4.81
CA HIS A 92 10.11 3.75 5.89
C HIS A 92 9.15 3.35 7.02
N GLU A 93 8.23 4.23 7.39
CA GLU A 93 7.23 3.93 8.43
C GLU A 93 6.29 2.78 8.02
N VAL A 94 5.91 2.74 6.75
CA VAL A 94 5.12 1.62 6.22
C VAL A 94 5.92 0.32 6.24
N GLU A 95 7.19 0.37 5.89
CA GLU A 95 8.07 -0.80 5.89
C GLU A 95 8.23 -1.39 7.28
N ILE A 96 8.29 -0.55 8.32
CA ILE A 96 8.41 -1.04 9.70
C ILE A 96 7.24 -1.97 10.04
N VAL A 97 6.01 -1.55 9.77
CA VAL A 97 4.83 -2.37 10.10
C VAL A 97 4.71 -3.60 9.20
N MET A 98 5.15 -3.52 7.94
CA MET A 98 5.23 -4.67 7.07
C MET A 98 6.18 -5.73 7.62
N ARG A 99 7.36 -5.32 8.06
CA ARG A 99 8.35 -6.23 8.63
C ARG A 99 7.83 -6.91 9.89
N ARG A 100 7.11 -6.17 10.72
CA ARG A 100 6.49 -6.74 11.92
C ARG A 100 5.48 -7.83 11.56
N TRP A 101 4.57 -7.52 10.64
CA TRP A 101 3.51 -8.45 10.26
C TRP A 101 4.06 -9.68 9.55
N LEU A 102 5.00 -9.49 8.63
CA LEU A 102 5.58 -10.57 7.84
C LEU A 102 6.75 -11.26 8.55
N GLN A 103 7.16 -10.77 9.72
CA GLN A 103 8.30 -11.26 10.50
C GLN A 103 9.58 -11.30 9.68
N LEU A 104 9.81 -10.26 8.91
CA LEU A 104 11.05 -10.10 8.16
C LEU A 104 12.10 -9.42 9.04
N PRO A 105 13.39 -9.79 8.91
CA PRO A 105 14.45 -9.13 9.68
C PRO A 105 14.57 -7.66 9.29
N LEU A 106 14.96 -6.85 10.23
CA LEU A 106 15.22 -5.43 10.04
C LEU A 106 16.56 -5.18 9.37
#